data_907b9c503dd4c8849c288a1747ee93af
#
_entry.id   907b9c503dd4c8849c288a1747ee93af
#
_cell.length_a   1.000
_cell.length_b   1.000
_cell.length_c   1.000
_cell.angle_alpha   90.00
_cell.angle_beta   90.00
_cell.angle_gamma   90.00
#
_symmetry.space_group_name_H-M   'P 1'
#
loop_
_entity.id
_entity.type
_entity.pdbx_description
1 polymer ?
#
loop_
_entity_poly.entity_id
_entity_poly.type
_entity_poly.pdbx_seq_one_letter_code
_entity_poly.pdbx_strand_id
1 'polypeptide(L)'
;MKYLVTSALPYANAPLHLGYILEAVQTDVWVRHLKLNGHEAHYFCALDTHGTPVMLKAKSEGISPEQLIADIYELHKSTLAKFNID
;
A
#
# COMPACT_ATOMS: atom_id res chain seq x y z
N MET A 1 25.31 -0.23 4.97
CA MET A 1 24.37 0.54 5.76
C MET A 1 22.97 -0.01 5.59
N LYS A 2 22.15 0.06 6.61
CA LYS A 2 20.78 -0.43 6.59
C LYS A 2 19.82 0.74 6.45
N TYR A 3 18.79 0.56 5.64
CA TYR A 3 17.75 1.56 5.41
C TYR A 3 16.36 0.96 5.67
N LEU A 4 15.54 1.70 6.39
CA LEU A 4 14.11 1.45 6.49
C LEU A 4 13.40 2.52 5.66
N VAL A 5 12.68 2.10 4.64
CA VAL A 5 12.01 3.01 3.71
C VAL A 5 10.50 2.84 3.84
N THR A 6 9.81 3.95 3.96
CA THR A 6 8.34 3.97 4.07
C THR A 6 7.76 4.94 3.06
N SER A 7 6.50 4.73 2.70
CA SER A 7 5.71 5.64 1.88
C SER A 7 4.39 5.95 2.57
N ALA A 8 3.64 6.91 2.02
CA ALA A 8 2.33 7.24 2.56
C ALA A 8 1.40 6.02 2.50
N LEU A 9 0.62 5.81 3.56
CA LEU A 9 -0.29 4.68 3.65
C LEU A 9 -1.56 4.96 2.85
N PRO A 10 -1.92 4.10 1.86
CA PRO A 10 -3.20 4.22 1.17
C PRO A 10 -4.36 4.02 2.15
N TYR A 11 -5.45 4.75 1.96
CA TYR A 11 -6.65 4.56 2.77
C TYR A 11 -7.43 3.32 2.31
N ALA A 12 -7.93 2.54 3.26
CA ALA A 12 -8.57 1.25 2.98
C ALA A 12 -10.06 1.38 2.64
N ASN A 13 -10.47 2.36 1.84
CA ASN A 13 -11.86 2.54 1.43
C ASN A 13 -12.08 2.49 -0.09
N ALA A 14 -11.01 2.39 -0.87
CA ALA A 14 -11.09 2.42 -2.33
C ALA A 14 -9.87 1.75 -2.96
N PRO A 15 -9.93 1.42 -4.27
CA PRO A 15 -8.75 1.02 -5.02
C PRO A 15 -7.68 2.12 -5.00
N LEU A 16 -6.43 1.73 -5.26
CA LEU A 16 -5.33 2.68 -5.35
C LEU A 16 -5.56 3.65 -6.50
N HIS A 17 -5.45 4.95 -6.23
CA HIS A 17 -5.43 5.94 -7.29
C HIS A 17 -3.99 6.20 -7.75
N LEU A 18 -3.87 6.93 -8.89
CA LEU A 18 -2.59 7.15 -9.55
C LEU A 18 -1.54 7.79 -8.64
N GLY A 19 -1.94 8.68 -7.73
CA GLY A 19 -0.99 9.33 -6.81
C GLY A 19 -0.29 8.33 -5.90
N TYR A 20 -1.01 7.37 -5.34
CA TYR A 20 -0.42 6.33 -4.50
C TYR A 20 0.47 5.38 -5.31
N ILE A 21 0.04 5.02 -6.52
CA ILE A 21 0.82 4.16 -7.41
C ILE A 21 2.13 4.84 -7.77
N LEU A 22 2.09 6.12 -8.12
CA LEU A 22 3.30 6.90 -8.46
C LEU A 22 4.28 6.91 -7.28
N GLU A 23 3.80 7.19 -6.08
CA GLU A 23 4.65 7.19 -4.89
C GLU A 23 5.25 5.82 -4.62
N ALA A 24 4.47 4.75 -4.77
CA ALA A 24 4.94 3.39 -4.57
C ALA A 24 6.03 3.02 -5.60
N VAL A 25 5.84 3.38 -6.86
CA VAL A 25 6.84 3.15 -7.91
C VAL A 25 8.14 3.92 -7.63
N GLN A 26 8.04 5.19 -7.25
CA GLN A 26 9.21 6.00 -6.90
C GLN A 26 9.96 5.40 -5.71
N THR A 27 9.25 4.96 -4.69
CA THR A 27 9.85 4.33 -3.51
C THR A 27 10.52 3.01 -3.87
N ASP A 28 9.88 2.20 -4.70
CA ASP A 28 10.45 0.93 -5.16
C ASP A 28 11.74 1.13 -5.95
N VAL A 29 11.78 2.13 -6.83
CA VAL A 29 12.99 2.49 -7.58
C VAL A 29 14.13 2.88 -6.61
N TRP A 30 13.83 3.67 -5.61
CA TRP A 30 14.81 4.08 -4.60
C TRP A 30 15.34 2.87 -3.82
N VAL A 31 14.46 1.98 -3.38
CA VAL A 31 14.84 0.77 -2.65
C VAL A 31 15.74 -0.13 -3.51
N ARG A 32 15.39 -0.33 -4.78
CA ARG A 32 16.20 -1.11 -5.71
C ARG A 32 17.58 -0.48 -5.93
N HIS A 33 17.63 0.83 -6.03
CA HIS A 33 18.89 1.57 -6.14
C HIS A 33 19.78 1.33 -4.93
N LEU A 34 19.24 1.41 -3.72
CA LEU A 34 19.98 1.14 -2.49
C LEU A 34 20.53 -0.29 -2.46
N LYS A 35 19.74 -1.27 -2.85
CA LYS A 35 20.18 -2.67 -2.91
C LYS A 35 21.28 -2.89 -3.92
N LEU A 36 21.19 -2.27 -5.10
CA LEU A 36 22.22 -2.37 -6.13
C LEU A 36 23.55 -1.76 -5.70
N ASN A 37 23.53 -0.79 -4.79
CA ASN A 37 24.74 -0.18 -4.23
C ASN A 37 25.24 -0.89 -2.98
N GLY A 38 24.78 -2.11 -2.71
CA GLY A 38 25.29 -2.94 -1.62
C GLY A 38 24.70 -2.61 -0.25
N HIS A 39 23.65 -1.79 -0.18
CA HIS A 39 22.98 -1.49 1.08
C HIS A 39 21.88 -2.50 1.37
N GLU A 40 21.63 -2.72 2.66
CA GLU A 40 20.44 -3.46 3.10
C GLU A 40 19.29 -2.46 3.21
N ALA A 41 18.24 -2.69 2.42
CA ALA A 41 17.07 -1.80 2.40
C ALA A 41 15.79 -2.62 2.53
N HIS A 42 14.88 -2.15 3.38
CA HIS A 42 13.57 -2.75 3.59
C HIS A 42 12.48 -1.71 3.36
N TYR A 43 11.53 -2.06 2.51
CA TYR A 43 10.39 -1.20 2.21
C TYR A 43 9.16 -1.73 2.95
N PHE A 44 8.58 -0.86 3.79
CA PHE A 44 7.35 -1.16 4.52
C PHE A 44 6.24 -0.22 4.05
N CYS A 45 5.14 -0.82 3.64
CA CYS A 45 3.91 -0.11 3.30
C CYS A 45 2.74 -0.90 3.88
N ALA A 46 1.75 -0.18 4.40
CA ALA A 46 0.57 -0.79 4.99
C ALA A 46 -0.68 -0.03 4.51
N LEU A 47 -1.85 -0.48 4.96
CA LEU A 47 -3.09 0.25 4.72
C LEU A 47 -3.43 1.12 5.92
N ASP A 48 -3.95 2.31 5.67
CA ASP A 48 -4.61 3.10 6.69
C ASP A 48 -6.03 2.55 6.84
N THR A 49 -6.26 1.83 7.94
CA THR A 49 -7.50 1.09 8.18
C THR A 49 -8.42 1.77 9.19
N HIS A 50 -8.05 2.95 9.67
CA HIS A 50 -8.79 3.65 10.71
C HIS A 50 -9.77 4.67 10.13
N GLY A 51 -10.81 4.95 10.92
CA GLY A 51 -11.71 6.07 10.68
C GLY A 51 -13.09 5.69 10.19
N THR A 52 -13.98 6.67 10.32
CA THR A 52 -15.40 6.57 9.96
C THR A 52 -15.65 6.23 8.48
N PRO A 53 -14.90 6.77 7.50
CA PRO A 53 -15.13 6.43 6.10
C PRO A 53 -15.05 4.93 5.79
N VAL A 54 -14.14 4.20 6.43
CA VAL A 54 -14.04 2.75 6.25
C VAL A 54 -15.29 2.06 6.77
N MET A 55 -15.76 2.47 7.96
CA MET A 55 -16.96 1.90 8.57
C MET A 55 -18.21 2.18 7.73
N LEU A 56 -18.36 3.41 7.22
CA LEU A 56 -19.49 3.80 6.38
C LEU A 56 -19.50 3.05 5.05
N LYS A 57 -18.31 2.88 4.43
CA LYS A 57 -18.18 2.13 3.19
C LYS A 57 -18.60 0.67 3.38
N ALA A 58 -18.11 0.03 4.44
CA ALA A 58 -18.48 -1.34 4.76
C ALA A 58 -19.96 -1.50 4.96
N LYS A 59 -20.59 -0.58 5.69
CA LYS A 59 -22.04 -0.59 5.93
C LYS A 59 -22.83 -0.45 4.63
N SER A 60 -22.39 0.44 3.72
CA SER A 60 -23.08 0.63 2.44
C SER A 60 -23.01 -0.60 1.55
N GLU A 61 -21.94 -1.40 1.66
CA GLU A 61 -21.75 -2.64 0.90
C GLU A 61 -22.32 -3.87 1.61
N GLY A 62 -22.86 -3.71 2.83
CA GLY A 62 -23.44 -4.82 3.58
C GLY A 62 -22.44 -5.83 4.11
N ILE A 63 -21.19 -5.43 4.32
CA ILE A 63 -20.12 -6.30 4.84
C ILE A 63 -19.54 -5.71 6.12
N SER A 64 -18.75 -6.51 6.85
CA SER A 64 -18.05 -6.02 8.03
C SER A 64 -16.85 -5.13 7.64
N PRO A 65 -16.43 -4.19 8.52
CA PRO A 65 -15.22 -3.42 8.27
C PRO A 65 -13.99 -4.30 8.04
N GLU A 66 -13.88 -5.40 8.77
CA GLU A 66 -12.77 -6.35 8.62
C GLU A 66 -12.75 -7.00 7.23
N GLN A 67 -13.92 -7.35 6.70
CA GLN A 67 -14.05 -7.91 5.37
C GLN A 67 -13.66 -6.88 4.30
N LEU A 68 -14.12 -5.63 4.45
CA LEU A 68 -13.76 -4.54 3.53
C LEU A 68 -12.24 -4.35 3.50
N ILE A 69 -11.61 -4.29 4.67
CA ILE A 69 -10.15 -4.13 4.78
C ILE A 69 -9.42 -5.27 4.09
N ALA A 70 -9.85 -6.51 4.30
CA ALA A 70 -9.25 -7.68 3.64
C ALA A 70 -9.37 -7.61 2.13
N ASP A 71 -10.55 -7.24 1.60
CA ASP A 71 -10.78 -7.13 0.17
C ASP A 71 -9.93 -6.03 -0.46
N ILE A 72 -9.86 -4.87 0.18
CA ILE A 72 -9.05 -3.73 -0.31
C ILE A 72 -7.56 -4.07 -0.22
N TYR A 73 -7.11 -4.73 0.83
CA TYR A 73 -5.71 -5.17 0.96
C TYR A 73 -5.30 -6.03 -0.23
N GLU A 74 -6.11 -7.04 -0.58
CA GLU A 74 -5.82 -7.91 -1.72
C GLU A 74 -5.84 -7.15 -3.05
N LEU A 75 -6.77 -6.20 -3.21
CA LEU A 75 -6.84 -5.36 -4.40
C LEU A 75 -5.59 -4.50 -4.55
N HIS A 76 -5.15 -3.84 -3.48
CA HIS A 76 -3.92 -3.02 -3.50
C HIS A 76 -2.69 -3.87 -3.79
N LYS A 77 -2.58 -5.03 -3.16
CA LYS A 77 -1.49 -5.96 -3.38
C LYS A 77 -1.41 -6.42 -4.84
N SER A 78 -2.56 -6.78 -5.42
CA SER A 78 -2.65 -7.17 -6.83
C SER A 78 -2.26 -6.02 -7.77
N THR A 79 -2.72 -4.80 -7.47
CA THR A 79 -2.41 -3.62 -8.27
C THR A 79 -0.91 -3.33 -8.26
N LEU A 80 -0.28 -3.34 -7.09
CA LEU A 80 1.16 -3.06 -6.96
C LEU A 80 2.00 -4.14 -7.64
N ALA A 81 1.56 -5.40 -7.60
CA ALA A 81 2.25 -6.49 -8.27
C ALA A 81 2.35 -6.28 -9.78
N LYS A 82 1.35 -5.63 -10.40
CA LYS A 82 1.37 -5.31 -11.84
C LYS A 82 2.47 -4.33 -12.22
N PHE A 83 3.00 -3.58 -11.24
CA PHE A 83 4.12 -2.65 -11.42
C PHE A 83 5.44 -3.25 -10.91
N ASN A 84 5.47 -4.56 -10.61
CA ASN A 84 6.64 -5.26 -10.05
C ASN A 84 7.10 -4.70 -8.71
N ILE A 85 6.18 -4.21 -7.91
CA ILE A 85 6.45 -3.73 -6.54
C ILE A 85 6.15 -4.87 -5.57
N ASP A 86 7.15 -5.16 -4.75
CA ASP A 86 7.05 -6.22 -3.73
C ASP A 86 6.35 -5.74 -2.45
#